data_23919afc604944fabeb00a250184ac72
#
_entry.id   23919afc604944fabeb00a250184ac72
#
_cell.length_a   1.000
_cell.length_b   1.000
_cell.length_c   1.000
_cell.angle_alpha   90.00
_cell.angle_beta   90.00
_cell.angle_gamma   90.00
#
_symmetry.space_group_name_H-M   'P 1'
#
loop_
_entity.id
_entity.type
_entity.pdbx_description
1 polymer ?
#
loop_
_entity_poly.entity_id
_entity_poly.type
_entity_poly.pdbx_seq_one_letter_code
_entity_poly.pdbx_strand_id
1 'polypeptide(L)'
;CREIYADMITPIALLRRLQTRSDRFFLLESVEGGEKWARYSFLGYDPILRATCKNGRVTLEGAENRTVETDKPLSVLREVLSRYRAPHIEGLPPFTGGFVGYFAYAMLGYAEPTLRIKRGAWDDFDLMLFDKVIAYDHLKQKIVLIVNMQTDNVLENYGKACASLEAMAALIGDQTPLPPLRVTAKPQFTCNVTEEQYTNIVEKTRDYIFNGDIFQAVQSRQFTSPYADSLLSAYRVLRTTNPSPYMVFLSVDGDEIMCSSPETLVRLQDGRLTTFPVAGSRPRGKTEEED
;
A
#
# COMPACT_ATOMS: atom_id res chain seq x y z
N CYS A 1 -3.60 -23.33 -1.76
CA CYS A 1 -2.47 -22.66 -2.42
C CYS A 1 -1.87 -23.56 -3.50
N ARG A 2 -1.14 -22.93 -4.43
CA ARG A 2 -0.40 -23.60 -5.50
C ARG A 2 0.94 -22.88 -5.70
N GLU A 3 2.02 -23.64 -5.88
CA GLU A 3 3.35 -23.10 -6.24
C GLU A 3 3.61 -23.28 -7.73
N ILE A 4 4.22 -22.26 -8.35
CA ILE A 4 4.73 -22.30 -9.73
C ILE A 4 6.12 -21.66 -9.78
N TYR A 5 6.89 -21.91 -10.84
CA TYR A 5 8.21 -21.29 -11.04
C TYR A 5 8.07 -19.80 -11.41
N ALA A 6 9.02 -18.99 -10.97
CA ALA A 6 9.05 -17.54 -11.16
C ALA A 6 10.11 -17.06 -12.15
N ASP A 7 10.72 -17.99 -12.89
CA ASP A 7 11.87 -17.75 -13.78
C ASP A 7 11.51 -17.05 -15.10
N MET A 8 10.23 -17.02 -15.48
CA MET A 8 9.75 -16.47 -16.75
C MET A 8 9.05 -15.12 -16.65
N ILE A 9 8.83 -14.60 -15.45
CA ILE A 9 8.04 -13.38 -15.23
C ILE A 9 8.54 -12.58 -14.03
N THR A 10 8.43 -11.26 -14.08
CA THR A 10 8.78 -10.37 -12.97
C THR A 10 7.52 -9.79 -12.29
N PRO A 11 7.61 -9.32 -11.03
CA PRO A 11 6.49 -8.66 -10.36
C PRO A 11 5.90 -7.49 -11.17
N ILE A 12 6.75 -6.71 -11.85
CA ILE A 12 6.29 -5.60 -12.72
C ILE A 12 5.54 -6.12 -13.95
N ALA A 13 5.98 -7.21 -14.55
CA ALA A 13 5.26 -7.81 -15.67
C ALA A 13 3.91 -8.37 -15.23
N LEU A 14 3.84 -8.97 -14.02
CA LEU A 14 2.57 -9.39 -13.40
C LEU A 14 1.66 -8.19 -13.13
N LEU A 15 2.16 -7.12 -12.54
CA LEU A 15 1.39 -5.90 -12.29
C LEU A 15 0.77 -5.35 -13.57
N ARG A 16 1.53 -5.33 -14.68
CA ARG A 16 1.02 -4.91 -15.99
C ARG A 16 -0.11 -5.80 -16.51
N ARG A 17 -0.05 -7.11 -16.24
CA ARG A 17 -1.14 -8.03 -16.60
C ARG A 17 -2.37 -7.78 -15.73
N LEU A 18 -2.19 -7.56 -14.43
CA LEU A 18 -3.30 -7.21 -13.54
C LEU A 18 -4.02 -5.93 -14.00
N GLN A 19 -3.26 -4.91 -14.40
CA GLN A 19 -3.80 -3.65 -14.94
C GLN A 19 -4.69 -3.84 -16.17
N THR A 20 -4.52 -4.91 -16.96
CA THR A 20 -5.41 -5.22 -18.08
C THR A 20 -6.66 -6.00 -17.68
N ARG A 21 -6.76 -6.44 -16.43
CA ARG A 21 -7.82 -7.31 -15.91
C ARG A 21 -8.72 -6.65 -14.89
N SER A 22 -8.17 -5.73 -14.12
CA SER A 22 -8.85 -5.13 -12.98
C SER A 22 -8.44 -3.67 -12.82
N ASP A 23 -9.37 -2.84 -12.39
CA ASP A 23 -9.11 -1.46 -11.98
C ASP A 23 -8.76 -1.37 -10.48
N ARG A 24 -8.88 -2.50 -9.75
CA ARG A 24 -8.62 -2.63 -8.31
C ARG A 24 -7.56 -3.69 -8.07
N PHE A 25 -6.32 -3.26 -7.91
CA PHE A 25 -5.17 -4.15 -7.70
C PHE A 25 -4.07 -3.46 -6.91
N PHE A 26 -3.12 -4.25 -6.41
CA PHE A 26 -1.94 -3.73 -5.71
C PHE A 26 -0.66 -4.50 -6.03
N LEU A 27 0.46 -3.85 -5.80
CA LEU A 27 1.78 -4.43 -5.62
C LEU A 27 2.39 -3.87 -4.33
N LEU A 28 2.78 -4.74 -3.42
CA LEU A 28 3.60 -4.43 -2.25
C LEU A 28 4.93 -5.16 -2.41
N GLU A 29 6.03 -4.42 -2.40
CA GLU A 29 7.35 -5.01 -2.49
C GLU A 29 8.34 -4.30 -1.56
N SER A 30 9.44 -4.96 -1.26
CA SER A 30 10.59 -4.37 -0.60
C SER A 30 11.78 -4.47 -1.55
N VAL A 31 12.49 -3.38 -1.76
CA VAL A 31 13.64 -3.34 -2.68
C VAL A 31 14.95 -3.17 -1.93
N GLU A 32 14.89 -2.78 -0.65
CA GLU A 32 16.04 -2.54 0.21
C GLU A 32 16.02 -3.45 1.44
N GLY A 33 17.19 -3.87 1.92
CA GLY A 33 17.30 -4.59 3.19
C GLY A 33 17.73 -6.06 3.11
N GLY A 34 18.17 -6.56 1.95
CA GLY A 34 18.71 -7.92 1.77
C GLY A 34 17.68 -9.03 1.96
N GLU A 35 18.14 -10.28 2.12
CA GLU A 35 17.28 -11.49 2.13
C GLU A 35 16.17 -11.50 3.21
N LYS A 36 16.34 -10.77 4.30
CA LYS A 36 15.36 -10.76 5.41
C LYS A 36 14.13 -9.87 5.14
N TRP A 37 14.28 -8.79 4.37
CA TRP A 37 13.23 -7.80 4.17
C TRP A 37 12.67 -7.83 2.74
N ALA A 38 13.52 -8.04 1.73
CA ALA A 38 13.18 -8.00 0.32
C ALA A 38 12.80 -9.37 -0.28
N ARG A 39 12.40 -10.34 0.56
CA ARG A 39 12.15 -11.70 0.07
C ARG A 39 10.91 -11.82 -0.79
N TYR A 40 9.85 -11.08 -0.49
CA TYR A 40 8.55 -11.23 -1.16
C TYR A 40 8.11 -9.95 -1.86
N SER A 41 7.49 -10.13 -3.04
CA SER A 41 6.55 -9.16 -3.61
C SER A 41 5.15 -9.74 -3.59
N PHE A 42 4.17 -8.97 -3.10
CA PHE A 42 2.78 -9.38 -3.01
C PHE A 42 1.93 -8.60 -4.01
N LEU A 43 1.08 -9.31 -4.74
CA LEU A 43 0.11 -8.73 -5.65
C LEU A 43 -1.28 -9.31 -5.34
N GLY A 44 -2.30 -8.49 -5.56
CA GLY A 44 -3.70 -8.92 -5.50
C GLY A 44 -4.54 -8.10 -6.46
N TYR A 45 -5.68 -8.63 -6.84
CA TYR A 45 -6.63 -8.01 -7.76
C TYR A 45 -8.04 -8.51 -7.49
N ASP A 46 -9.05 -7.78 -7.97
CA ASP A 46 -10.47 -8.09 -7.77
C ASP A 46 -10.78 -8.36 -6.28
N PRO A 47 -10.72 -7.34 -5.42
CA PRO A 47 -11.06 -7.47 -4.01
C PRO A 47 -12.52 -7.91 -3.83
N ILE A 48 -12.78 -8.70 -2.79
CA ILE A 48 -14.14 -9.16 -2.47
C ILE A 48 -14.97 -8.08 -1.76
N LEU A 49 -14.32 -7.10 -1.15
CA LEU A 49 -14.95 -6.00 -0.42
C LEU A 49 -14.09 -4.76 -0.52
N ARG A 50 -14.70 -3.59 -0.68
CA ARG A 50 -14.08 -2.29 -0.48
C ARG A 50 -14.72 -1.59 0.71
N ALA A 51 -13.92 -0.99 1.55
CA ALA A 51 -14.35 -0.16 2.68
C ALA A 51 -13.76 1.24 2.53
N THR A 52 -14.61 2.24 2.40
CA THR A 52 -14.21 3.65 2.34
C THR A 52 -14.76 4.40 3.53
N CYS A 53 -14.09 5.49 3.91
CA CYS A 53 -14.60 6.42 4.92
C CYS A 53 -14.40 7.86 4.46
N LYS A 54 -15.44 8.65 4.51
CA LYS A 54 -15.41 10.09 4.28
C LYS A 54 -16.20 10.81 5.33
N ASN A 55 -15.55 11.66 6.14
CA ASN A 55 -16.21 12.47 7.15
C ASN A 55 -17.09 11.66 8.12
N GLY A 56 -16.64 10.48 8.56
CA GLY A 56 -17.40 9.60 9.46
C GLY A 56 -18.44 8.71 8.78
N ARG A 57 -18.64 8.85 7.47
CA ARG A 57 -19.47 7.94 6.69
C ARG A 57 -18.60 6.80 6.17
N VAL A 58 -18.82 5.61 6.71
CA VAL A 58 -18.18 4.37 6.26
C VAL A 58 -19.09 3.67 5.26
N THR A 59 -18.57 3.37 4.07
CA THR A 59 -19.29 2.61 3.03
C THR A 59 -18.56 1.29 2.77
N LEU A 60 -19.29 0.20 2.83
CA LEU A 60 -18.85 -1.15 2.43
C LEU A 60 -19.52 -1.50 1.10
N GLU A 61 -18.76 -2.03 0.16
CA GLU A 61 -19.18 -2.37 -1.19
C GLU A 61 -18.59 -3.72 -1.63
N GLY A 62 -19.41 -4.63 -2.13
CA GLY A 62 -18.99 -5.96 -2.61
C GLY A 62 -19.67 -7.10 -1.88
N ALA A 63 -18.94 -7.94 -1.17
CA ALA A 63 -19.50 -9.06 -0.38
C ALA A 63 -20.54 -8.61 0.66
N GLU A 64 -20.50 -7.37 1.04
CA GLU A 64 -21.49 -6.67 1.88
C GLU A 64 -21.71 -5.27 1.33
N ASN A 65 -22.97 -4.82 1.29
CA ASN A 65 -23.32 -3.47 0.86
C ASN A 65 -24.01 -2.75 2.01
N ARG A 66 -23.30 -1.82 2.66
CA ARG A 66 -23.78 -1.11 3.85
C ARG A 66 -23.10 0.24 3.99
N THR A 67 -23.84 1.23 4.46
CA THR A 67 -23.31 2.54 4.86
C THR A 67 -23.61 2.80 6.33
N VAL A 68 -22.62 3.27 7.07
CA VAL A 68 -22.70 3.57 8.51
C VAL A 68 -22.13 4.96 8.77
N GLU A 69 -22.90 5.80 9.45
CA GLU A 69 -22.42 7.08 9.99
C GLU A 69 -21.88 6.84 11.40
N THR A 70 -20.64 7.23 11.66
CA THR A 70 -19.99 6.98 12.96
C THR A 70 -18.82 7.92 13.23
N ASP A 71 -18.60 8.26 14.49
CA ASP A 71 -17.39 8.93 14.98
C ASP A 71 -16.22 7.95 15.23
N LYS A 72 -16.47 6.63 15.11
CA LYS A 72 -15.49 5.56 15.33
C LYS A 72 -15.35 4.64 14.12
N PRO A 73 -14.88 5.14 12.96
CA PRO A 73 -14.87 4.38 11.72
C PRO A 73 -14.03 3.09 11.79
N LEU A 74 -12.98 3.05 12.61
CA LEU A 74 -12.18 1.83 12.83
C LEU A 74 -12.96 0.71 13.50
N SER A 75 -14.07 1.01 14.23
CA SER A 75 -14.92 -0.03 14.83
C SER A 75 -15.63 -0.87 13.76
N VAL A 76 -16.03 -0.23 12.66
CA VAL A 76 -16.64 -0.92 11.50
C VAL A 76 -15.64 -1.85 10.84
N LEU A 77 -14.39 -1.40 10.66
CA LEU A 77 -13.33 -2.25 10.11
C LEU A 77 -13.02 -3.46 11.01
N ARG A 78 -13.00 -3.27 12.36
CA ARG A 78 -12.82 -4.38 13.31
C ARG A 78 -13.96 -5.38 13.22
N GLU A 79 -15.19 -4.91 13.09
CA GLU A 79 -16.37 -5.76 12.91
C GLU A 79 -16.23 -6.61 11.63
N VAL A 80 -15.86 -5.99 10.50
CA VAL A 80 -15.61 -6.71 9.25
C VAL A 80 -14.50 -7.74 9.42
N LEU A 81 -13.33 -7.35 9.94
CA LEU A 81 -12.18 -8.23 10.14
C LEU A 81 -12.48 -9.40 11.08
N SER A 82 -13.40 -9.23 12.04
CA SER A 82 -13.76 -10.32 12.95
C SER A 82 -14.41 -11.53 12.24
N ARG A 83 -14.97 -11.32 11.05
CA ARG A 83 -15.61 -12.35 10.20
C ARG A 83 -14.64 -13.02 9.23
N TYR A 84 -13.47 -12.42 9.01
CA TYR A 84 -12.46 -12.94 8.08
C TYR A 84 -11.22 -13.38 8.86
N ARG A 85 -11.23 -14.65 9.29
CA ARG A 85 -10.12 -15.26 10.03
C ARG A 85 -9.52 -16.39 9.21
N ALA A 86 -8.25 -16.26 8.84
CA ALA A 86 -7.49 -17.32 8.19
C ALA A 86 -6.53 -17.97 9.18
N PRO A 87 -6.32 -19.30 9.12
CA PRO A 87 -5.31 -19.98 9.93
C PRO A 87 -3.90 -19.54 9.51
N HIS A 88 -3.00 -19.44 10.47
CA HIS A 88 -1.58 -19.37 10.16
C HIS A 88 -1.10 -20.76 9.73
N ILE A 89 -0.57 -20.88 8.52
CA ILE A 89 -0.04 -22.13 7.97
C ILE A 89 1.45 -21.98 7.80
N GLU A 90 2.22 -22.84 8.49
CA GLU A 90 3.67 -22.84 8.39
C GLU A 90 4.14 -23.08 6.95
N GLY A 91 5.15 -22.33 6.53
CA GLY A 91 5.72 -22.41 5.18
C GLY A 91 5.03 -21.52 4.13
N LEU A 92 3.86 -20.96 4.42
CA LEU A 92 3.27 -19.93 3.56
C LEU A 92 3.94 -18.56 3.76
N PRO A 93 3.87 -17.68 2.73
CA PRO A 93 4.28 -16.28 2.86
C PRO A 93 3.57 -15.56 4.00
N PRO A 94 4.16 -14.52 4.60
CA PRO A 94 3.60 -13.84 5.78
C PRO A 94 2.30 -13.07 5.50
N PHE A 95 2.01 -12.75 4.25
CA PHE A 95 0.75 -12.14 3.84
C PHE A 95 -0.01 -13.08 2.89
N THR A 96 -1.15 -13.55 3.34
CA THR A 96 -1.99 -14.53 2.62
C THR A 96 -3.34 -13.97 2.18
N GLY A 97 -3.65 -12.71 2.52
CA GLY A 97 -4.90 -12.01 2.25
C GLY A 97 -5.22 -11.01 3.34
N GLY A 98 -6.20 -10.16 3.09
CA GLY A 98 -6.60 -9.13 4.05
C GLY A 98 -6.84 -7.77 3.39
N PHE A 99 -6.98 -6.73 4.19
CA PHE A 99 -7.13 -5.38 3.70
C PHE A 99 -5.81 -4.79 3.22
N VAL A 100 -5.84 -4.21 2.01
CA VAL A 100 -4.78 -3.38 1.44
C VAL A 100 -5.39 -2.06 0.97
N GLY A 101 -4.73 -0.95 1.24
CA GLY A 101 -5.19 0.38 0.88
C GLY A 101 -4.46 1.46 1.65
N TYR A 102 -5.10 2.60 1.88
CA TYR A 102 -4.49 3.71 2.59
C TYR A 102 -5.39 4.26 3.71
N PHE A 103 -4.73 4.85 4.69
CA PHE A 103 -5.31 5.76 5.67
C PHE A 103 -4.76 7.16 5.40
N ALA A 104 -5.65 8.13 5.19
CA ALA A 104 -5.25 9.51 5.06
C ALA A 104 -4.85 10.11 6.43
N TYR A 105 -4.04 11.17 6.41
CA TYR A 105 -3.64 11.89 7.62
C TYR A 105 -4.85 12.37 8.45
N ALA A 106 -5.99 12.64 7.79
CA ALA A 106 -7.24 13.06 8.44
C ALA A 106 -7.81 12.03 9.45
N MET A 107 -7.37 10.76 9.37
CA MET A 107 -7.74 9.72 10.36
C MET A 107 -7.30 10.08 11.78
N LEU A 108 -6.26 10.89 11.95
CA LEU A 108 -5.84 11.36 13.26
C LEU A 108 -6.95 12.11 13.99
N GLY A 109 -7.83 12.83 13.27
CA GLY A 109 -8.95 13.55 13.88
C GLY A 109 -10.01 12.67 14.57
N TYR A 110 -10.02 11.36 14.28
CA TYR A 110 -10.90 10.41 15.01
C TYR A 110 -10.26 9.91 16.31
N ALA A 111 -8.93 9.87 16.38
CA ALA A 111 -8.19 9.50 17.59
C ALA A 111 -8.00 10.71 18.52
N GLU A 112 -7.80 11.90 17.94
CA GLU A 112 -7.50 13.15 18.65
C GLU A 112 -8.53 14.24 18.26
N PRO A 113 -9.74 14.18 18.78
CA PRO A 113 -10.85 15.08 18.37
C PRO A 113 -10.64 16.55 18.76
N THR A 114 -9.66 16.86 19.61
CA THR A 114 -9.26 18.23 19.94
C THR A 114 -8.50 18.92 18.81
N LEU A 115 -7.93 18.13 17.90
CA LEU A 115 -7.18 18.64 16.75
C LEU A 115 -8.13 19.12 15.65
N ARG A 116 -7.88 20.33 15.14
CA ARG A 116 -8.61 20.88 13.99
C ARG A 116 -7.96 20.42 12.68
N ILE A 117 -8.11 19.14 12.36
CA ILE A 117 -7.54 18.55 11.13
C ILE A 117 -8.35 19.04 9.91
N LYS A 118 -7.67 19.69 8.97
CA LYS A 118 -8.26 20.04 7.67
C LYS A 118 -8.35 18.79 6.80
N ARG A 119 -9.56 18.39 6.46
CA ARG A 119 -9.82 17.24 5.58
C ARG A 119 -9.64 17.64 4.12
N GLY A 120 -9.00 16.78 3.34
CA GLY A 120 -8.75 16.97 1.92
C GLY A 120 -9.83 16.36 1.02
N ALA A 121 -9.53 16.28 -0.27
CA ALA A 121 -10.42 15.68 -1.27
C ALA A 121 -10.50 14.15 -1.12
N TRP A 122 -9.43 13.49 -0.68
CA TRP A 122 -9.34 12.05 -0.51
C TRP A 122 -10.21 11.52 0.64
N ASP A 123 -10.58 10.25 0.57
CA ASP A 123 -11.24 9.58 1.67
C ASP A 123 -10.33 9.48 2.90
N ASP A 124 -10.94 9.42 4.09
CA ASP A 124 -10.19 9.27 5.33
C ASP A 124 -9.48 7.90 5.37
N PHE A 125 -10.10 6.88 4.80
CA PHE A 125 -9.45 5.65 4.36
C PHE A 125 -10.15 5.05 3.13
N ASP A 126 -9.40 4.27 2.37
CA ASP A 126 -9.88 3.43 1.28
C ASP A 126 -9.11 2.09 1.32
N LEU A 127 -9.81 1.04 1.67
CA LEU A 127 -9.27 -0.29 1.95
C LEU A 127 -10.01 -1.34 1.14
N MET A 128 -9.26 -2.19 0.48
CA MET A 128 -9.77 -3.31 -0.33
C MET A 128 -9.42 -4.64 0.34
N LEU A 129 -10.40 -5.51 0.54
CA LEU A 129 -10.22 -6.84 1.12
C LEU A 129 -9.96 -7.85 0.01
N PHE A 130 -8.77 -8.43 0.03
CA PHE A 130 -8.34 -9.44 -0.93
C PHE A 130 -8.35 -10.83 -0.31
N ASP A 131 -9.06 -11.75 -0.96
CA ASP A 131 -9.06 -13.19 -0.67
C ASP A 131 -8.04 -13.96 -1.51
N LYS A 132 -7.51 -13.33 -2.57
CA LYS A 132 -6.53 -13.88 -3.52
C LYS A 132 -5.24 -13.08 -3.46
N VAL A 133 -4.11 -13.78 -3.31
CA VAL A 133 -2.78 -13.19 -3.28
C VAL A 133 -1.82 -13.97 -4.15
N ILE A 134 -1.02 -13.26 -4.92
CA ILE A 134 0.14 -13.75 -5.64
C ILE A 134 1.37 -13.33 -4.83
N ALA A 135 2.07 -14.26 -4.23
CA ALA A 135 3.29 -14.00 -3.50
C ALA A 135 4.51 -14.47 -4.34
N TYR A 136 5.30 -13.54 -4.81
CA TYR A 136 6.54 -13.79 -5.53
C TYR A 136 7.68 -13.94 -4.51
N ASP A 137 8.23 -15.13 -4.36
CA ASP A 137 9.37 -15.43 -3.48
C ASP A 137 10.68 -15.26 -4.28
N HIS A 138 11.35 -14.15 -4.08
CA HIS A 138 12.62 -13.83 -4.75
C HIS A 138 13.76 -14.76 -4.33
N LEU A 139 13.71 -15.32 -3.11
CA LEU A 139 14.75 -16.23 -2.62
C LEU A 139 14.61 -17.63 -3.24
N LYS A 140 13.39 -18.16 -3.25
CA LYS A 140 13.12 -19.51 -3.78
C LYS A 140 12.86 -19.54 -5.28
N GLN A 141 12.77 -18.36 -5.94
CA GLN A 141 12.40 -18.21 -7.35
C GLN A 141 11.09 -18.95 -7.67
N LYS A 142 10.09 -18.74 -6.80
CA LYS A 142 8.76 -19.34 -6.93
C LYS A 142 7.68 -18.27 -6.76
N ILE A 143 6.53 -18.54 -7.33
CA ILE A 143 5.30 -17.80 -7.09
C ILE A 143 4.36 -18.72 -6.32
N VAL A 144 3.87 -18.24 -5.17
CA VAL A 144 2.86 -18.92 -4.37
C VAL A 144 1.52 -18.25 -4.63
N LEU A 145 0.58 -18.98 -5.24
CA LEU A 145 -0.79 -18.55 -5.45
C LEU A 145 -1.60 -18.96 -4.24
N ILE A 146 -2.29 -18.02 -3.63
CA ILE A 146 -3.07 -18.22 -2.42
C ILE A 146 -4.50 -17.77 -2.68
N VAL A 147 -5.47 -18.59 -2.33
CA VAL A 147 -6.90 -18.27 -2.35
C VAL A 147 -7.49 -18.68 -1.01
N ASN A 148 -8.08 -17.72 -0.31
CA ASN A 148 -8.87 -17.96 0.89
C ASN A 148 -10.31 -18.24 0.50
N MET A 149 -10.97 -19.16 1.20
CA MET A 149 -12.37 -19.52 0.97
C MET A 149 -13.15 -19.52 2.27
N GLN A 150 -14.43 -19.23 2.19
CA GLN A 150 -15.36 -19.41 3.31
C GLN A 150 -15.58 -20.91 3.59
N THR A 151 -15.82 -21.24 4.86
CA THR A 151 -15.95 -22.64 5.32
C THR A 151 -17.40 -23.11 5.52
N ASP A 152 -18.38 -22.29 5.14
CA ASP A 152 -19.81 -22.58 5.24
C ASP A 152 -20.25 -23.68 4.24
N ASN A 153 -19.91 -23.57 2.95
CA ASN A 153 -20.19 -24.53 1.88
C ASN A 153 -18.87 -25.11 1.35
N VAL A 154 -18.17 -25.90 2.15
CA VAL A 154 -16.78 -26.31 1.93
C VAL A 154 -16.56 -26.88 0.53
N LEU A 155 -17.38 -27.82 0.06
CA LEU A 155 -17.17 -28.48 -1.24
C LEU A 155 -17.33 -27.51 -2.43
N GLU A 156 -18.36 -26.67 -2.38
CA GLU A 156 -18.59 -25.67 -3.43
C GLU A 156 -17.48 -24.61 -3.42
N ASN A 157 -17.16 -24.06 -2.25
CA ASN A 157 -16.15 -23.02 -2.09
C ASN A 157 -14.75 -23.54 -2.42
N TYR A 158 -14.45 -24.82 -2.13
CA TYR A 158 -13.22 -25.47 -2.55
C TYR A 158 -13.11 -25.56 -4.08
N GLY A 159 -14.19 -25.95 -4.76
CA GLY A 159 -14.24 -25.95 -6.22
C GLY A 159 -13.98 -24.56 -6.82
N LYS A 160 -14.60 -23.50 -6.26
CA LYS A 160 -14.38 -22.11 -6.66
C LYS A 160 -12.94 -21.66 -6.40
N ALA A 161 -12.36 -22.05 -5.26
CA ALA A 161 -10.97 -21.73 -4.94
C ALA A 161 -9.98 -22.40 -5.88
N CYS A 162 -10.22 -23.67 -6.25
CA CYS A 162 -9.42 -24.38 -7.25
C CYS A 162 -9.51 -23.69 -8.63
N ALA A 163 -10.70 -23.33 -9.08
CA ALA A 163 -10.91 -22.60 -10.33
C ALA A 163 -10.18 -21.24 -10.32
N SER A 164 -10.21 -20.53 -9.18
CA SER A 164 -9.48 -19.27 -9.01
C SER A 164 -7.96 -19.47 -9.09
N LEU A 165 -7.41 -20.53 -8.48
CA LEU A 165 -5.98 -20.86 -8.60
C LEU A 165 -5.57 -21.17 -10.04
N GLU A 166 -6.40 -21.90 -10.80
CA GLU A 166 -6.15 -22.16 -12.22
C GLU A 166 -6.20 -20.88 -13.05
N ALA A 167 -7.17 -19.99 -12.80
CA ALA A 167 -7.27 -18.71 -13.48
C ALA A 167 -6.06 -17.80 -13.19
N MET A 168 -5.57 -17.78 -11.93
CA MET A 168 -4.35 -17.07 -11.56
C MET A 168 -3.12 -17.64 -12.26
N ALA A 169 -2.99 -18.96 -12.32
CA ALA A 169 -1.89 -19.60 -13.02
C ALA A 169 -1.93 -19.34 -14.53
N ALA A 170 -3.10 -19.36 -15.14
CA ALA A 170 -3.30 -19.03 -16.56
C ALA A 170 -2.92 -17.56 -16.85
N LEU A 171 -3.31 -16.63 -15.97
CA LEU A 171 -2.92 -15.21 -16.09
C LEU A 171 -1.40 -15.02 -16.08
N ILE A 172 -0.70 -15.75 -15.21
CA ILE A 172 0.77 -15.68 -15.11
C ILE A 172 1.43 -16.31 -16.35
N GLY A 173 0.88 -17.40 -16.84
CA GLY A 173 1.36 -18.12 -18.03
C GLY A 173 1.00 -17.45 -19.37
N ASP A 174 0.17 -16.41 -19.36
CA ASP A 174 -0.26 -15.71 -20.58
C ASP A 174 0.94 -15.00 -21.23
N GLN A 175 1.26 -15.35 -22.48
CA GLN A 175 2.35 -14.79 -23.28
C GLN A 175 1.88 -13.67 -24.23
N THR A 176 0.59 -13.29 -24.17
CA THR A 176 0.05 -12.21 -25.02
C THR A 176 0.84 -10.93 -24.81
N PRO A 177 1.35 -10.29 -25.88
CA PRO A 177 2.10 -9.03 -25.76
C PRO A 177 1.25 -7.95 -25.09
N LEU A 178 1.83 -7.31 -24.08
CA LEU A 178 1.19 -6.15 -23.43
C LEU A 178 1.47 -4.87 -24.23
N PRO A 179 0.50 -3.92 -24.30
CA PRO A 179 0.72 -2.65 -24.94
C PRO A 179 1.92 -1.93 -24.30
N PRO A 180 2.72 -1.18 -25.09
CA PRO A 180 3.85 -0.45 -24.54
C PRO A 180 3.38 0.58 -23.50
N LEU A 181 4.18 0.76 -22.44
CA LEU A 181 3.95 1.83 -21.49
C LEU A 181 4.18 3.17 -22.20
N ARG A 182 3.20 4.06 -22.10
CA ARG A 182 3.27 5.40 -22.70
C ARG A 182 3.73 6.40 -21.63
N VAL A 183 4.53 7.36 -22.07
CA VAL A 183 4.83 8.60 -21.35
C VAL A 183 4.62 9.70 -22.38
N THR A 184 3.47 10.34 -22.35
CA THR A 184 3.03 11.25 -23.42
C THR A 184 3.49 12.68 -23.21
N ALA A 185 3.74 13.09 -21.98
CA ALA A 185 4.15 14.45 -21.66
C ALA A 185 5.15 14.52 -20.51
N LYS A 186 6.04 15.50 -20.57
CA LYS A 186 6.88 15.87 -19.42
C LYS A 186 6.01 16.64 -18.42
N PRO A 187 5.87 16.17 -17.18
CA PRO A 187 5.06 16.86 -16.17
C PRO A 187 5.64 18.25 -15.86
N GLN A 188 4.74 19.22 -15.72
CA GLN A 188 5.07 20.57 -15.25
C GLN A 188 4.47 20.75 -13.87
N PHE A 189 5.34 20.81 -12.87
CA PHE A 189 4.93 20.88 -11.48
C PHE A 189 4.69 22.33 -11.03
N THR A 190 3.58 22.53 -10.32
CA THR A 190 3.31 23.72 -9.51
C THR A 190 3.36 23.34 -8.03
N CYS A 191 3.89 24.24 -7.20
CA CYS A 191 3.97 24.03 -5.76
C CYS A 191 2.94 24.91 -5.04
N ASN A 192 2.31 24.38 -3.99
CA ASN A 192 1.31 25.12 -3.19
C ASN A 192 1.90 26.20 -2.28
N VAL A 193 3.21 26.23 -2.09
CA VAL A 193 3.94 27.25 -1.33
C VAL A 193 5.18 27.69 -2.11
N THR A 194 5.56 28.97 -1.97
CA THR A 194 6.82 29.49 -2.52
C THR A 194 8.01 29.06 -1.66
N GLU A 195 9.22 29.21 -2.19
CA GLU A 195 10.46 28.95 -1.45
C GLU A 195 10.53 29.83 -0.18
N GLU A 196 10.24 31.13 -0.29
CA GLU A 196 10.21 32.07 0.83
C GLU A 196 9.19 31.64 1.90
N GLN A 197 7.97 31.25 1.50
CA GLN A 197 6.95 30.76 2.43
C GLN A 197 7.41 29.51 3.16
N TYR A 198 8.04 28.57 2.43
CA TYR A 198 8.54 27.34 3.04
C TYR A 198 9.68 27.59 4.02
N THR A 199 10.62 28.49 3.67
CA THR A 199 11.71 28.89 4.56
C THR A 199 11.16 29.50 5.84
N ASN A 200 10.18 30.40 5.76
CA ASN A 200 9.54 31.03 6.93
C ASN A 200 8.83 29.97 7.82
N ILE A 201 8.23 28.92 7.21
CA ILE A 201 7.63 27.81 7.97
C ILE A 201 8.72 27.06 8.75
N VAL A 202 9.85 26.78 8.13
CA VAL A 202 10.98 26.08 8.76
C VAL A 202 11.56 26.90 9.92
N GLU A 203 11.83 28.20 9.71
CA GLU A 203 12.35 29.08 10.77
C GLU A 203 11.40 29.15 11.98
N LYS A 204 10.10 29.33 11.74
CA LYS A 204 9.10 29.34 12.81
C LYS A 204 9.05 27.99 13.55
N THR A 205 9.24 26.87 12.84
CA THR A 205 9.30 25.54 13.46
C THR A 205 10.52 25.38 14.34
N ARG A 206 11.68 25.93 13.92
CA ARG A 206 12.89 25.96 14.74
C ARG A 206 12.65 26.73 16.03
N ASP A 207 11.95 27.85 16.00
CA ASP A 207 11.63 28.64 17.21
C ASP A 207 10.80 27.79 18.18
N TYR A 208 9.81 27.03 17.72
CA TYR A 208 9.04 26.13 18.57
C TYR A 208 9.91 25.04 19.22
N ILE A 209 10.90 24.51 18.49
CA ILE A 209 11.85 23.52 19.02
C ILE A 209 12.73 24.17 20.10
N PHE A 210 13.30 25.35 19.83
CA PHE A 210 14.15 26.06 20.79
C PHE A 210 13.40 26.48 22.06
N ASN A 211 12.11 26.81 21.93
CA ASN A 211 11.27 27.18 23.08
C ASN A 211 10.79 25.94 23.87
N GLY A 212 11.03 24.74 23.37
CA GLY A 212 10.62 23.50 24.03
C GLY A 212 9.15 23.12 23.81
N ASP A 213 8.46 23.75 22.86
CA ASP A 213 7.06 23.45 22.54
C ASP A 213 6.91 22.09 21.85
N ILE A 214 7.89 21.71 21.01
CA ILE A 214 7.94 20.46 20.26
C ILE A 214 9.39 19.95 20.18
N PHE A 215 9.55 18.63 19.91
CA PHE A 215 10.87 18.02 19.66
C PHE A 215 11.16 17.88 18.17
N GLN A 216 10.11 17.65 17.37
CA GLN A 216 10.19 17.35 15.95
C GLN A 216 8.94 17.84 15.24
N ALA A 217 9.10 18.28 13.99
CA ALA A 217 8.00 18.51 13.06
C ALA A 217 8.43 18.14 11.64
N VAL A 218 7.51 17.59 10.86
CA VAL A 218 7.69 17.29 9.43
C VAL A 218 6.95 18.34 8.64
N GLN A 219 7.69 19.25 8.01
CA GLN A 219 7.13 20.28 7.13
C GLN A 219 6.92 19.70 5.74
N SER A 220 5.72 19.87 5.20
CA SER A 220 5.36 19.32 3.89
C SER A 220 4.96 20.40 2.91
N ARG A 221 5.16 20.13 1.62
CA ARG A 221 4.68 20.90 0.49
C ARG A 221 4.11 19.97 -0.57
N GLN A 222 3.16 20.48 -1.32
CA GLN A 222 2.48 19.72 -2.36
C GLN A 222 2.89 20.22 -3.73
N PHE A 223 3.31 19.29 -4.57
CA PHE A 223 3.52 19.54 -6.00
C PHE A 223 2.37 18.90 -6.78
N THR A 224 1.83 19.63 -7.75
CA THR A 224 0.79 19.14 -8.64
C THR A 224 1.19 19.32 -10.09
N SER A 225 0.80 18.38 -10.95
CA SER A 225 1.00 18.44 -12.39
C SER A 225 -0.16 17.74 -13.09
N PRO A 226 -0.69 18.25 -14.20
CA PRO A 226 -1.56 17.47 -15.08
C PRO A 226 -0.79 16.24 -15.58
N TYR A 227 -1.37 15.05 -15.43
CA TYR A 227 -0.81 13.80 -15.88
C TYR A 227 -1.94 12.84 -16.27
N ALA A 228 -1.91 12.32 -17.50
CA ALA A 228 -3.00 11.50 -18.04
C ALA A 228 -2.61 10.02 -18.22
N ASP A 229 -1.32 9.69 -18.11
CA ASP A 229 -0.85 8.31 -18.24
C ASP A 229 -0.87 7.61 -16.87
N SER A 230 -0.76 6.27 -16.87
CA SER A 230 -0.59 5.51 -15.65
C SER A 230 0.71 5.87 -14.92
N LEU A 231 0.67 5.95 -13.59
CA LEU A 231 1.84 6.15 -12.72
C LEU A 231 2.83 4.98 -12.78
N LEU A 232 2.49 3.86 -13.42
CA LEU A 232 3.34 2.69 -13.47
C LEU A 232 4.72 2.97 -14.11
N SER A 233 4.78 3.84 -15.12
CA SER A 233 6.06 4.26 -15.71
C SER A 233 6.92 5.02 -14.70
N ALA A 234 6.32 5.91 -13.92
CA ALA A 234 7.00 6.64 -12.85
C ALA A 234 7.41 5.70 -11.70
N TYR A 235 6.55 4.76 -11.32
CA TYR A 235 6.87 3.75 -10.30
C TYR A 235 8.10 2.90 -10.67
N ARG A 236 8.22 2.48 -11.92
CA ARG A 236 9.39 1.73 -12.40
C ARG A 236 10.70 2.51 -12.25
N VAL A 237 10.67 3.82 -12.45
CA VAL A 237 11.83 4.69 -12.21
C VAL A 237 12.04 4.85 -10.71
N LEU A 238 11.00 5.19 -9.95
CA LEU A 238 11.07 5.40 -8.51
C LEU A 238 11.72 4.22 -7.78
N ARG A 239 11.34 2.99 -8.09
CA ARG A 239 11.88 1.79 -7.44
C ARG A 239 13.37 1.54 -7.71
N THR A 240 13.95 2.17 -8.72
CA THR A 240 15.37 2.06 -9.07
C THR A 240 16.19 3.26 -8.60
N THR A 241 15.58 4.44 -8.54
CA THR A 241 16.27 5.69 -8.14
C THR A 241 16.14 5.99 -6.66
N ASN A 242 15.08 5.51 -6.02
CA ASN A 242 14.81 5.68 -4.59
C ASN A 242 14.22 4.39 -3.99
N PRO A 243 14.99 3.28 -3.97
CA PRO A 243 14.54 2.04 -3.37
C PRO A 243 14.27 2.22 -1.89
N SER A 244 13.31 1.49 -1.35
CA SER A 244 12.91 1.56 0.06
C SER A 244 12.38 0.21 0.55
N PRO A 245 12.37 -0.03 1.88
CA PRO A 245 11.78 -1.21 2.48
C PRO A 245 10.28 -1.38 2.16
N TYR A 246 9.58 -0.29 1.91
CA TYR A 246 8.15 -0.29 1.56
C TYR A 246 7.94 0.41 0.23
N MET A 247 7.80 -0.38 -0.82
CA MET A 247 7.43 0.07 -2.16
C MET A 247 5.99 -0.36 -2.43
N VAL A 248 5.15 0.58 -2.79
CA VAL A 248 3.71 0.36 -2.99
C VAL A 248 3.27 0.89 -4.34
N PHE A 249 2.48 0.10 -5.05
CA PHE A 249 1.62 0.54 -6.14
C PHE A 249 0.21 0.07 -5.86
N LEU A 250 -0.75 0.97 -5.87
CA LEU A 250 -2.16 0.71 -5.60
C LEU A 250 -3.00 1.34 -6.69
N SER A 251 -3.98 0.62 -7.22
CA SER A 251 -5.00 1.13 -8.15
C SER A 251 -6.39 0.89 -7.60
N VAL A 252 -7.22 1.91 -7.62
CA VAL A 252 -8.62 1.88 -7.17
C VAL A 252 -9.46 2.70 -8.12
N ASP A 253 -10.25 2.03 -8.97
CA ASP A 253 -11.22 2.65 -9.90
C ASP A 253 -10.62 3.76 -10.78
N GLY A 254 -9.36 3.61 -11.20
CA GLY A 254 -8.64 4.56 -12.04
C GLY A 254 -7.76 5.55 -11.28
N ASP A 255 -7.93 5.68 -9.97
CA ASP A 255 -6.97 6.39 -9.12
C ASP A 255 -5.77 5.49 -8.83
N GLU A 256 -4.55 5.99 -9.04
CA GLU A 256 -3.32 5.28 -8.78
C GLU A 256 -2.49 5.98 -7.70
N ILE A 257 -1.95 5.19 -6.79
CA ILE A 257 -1.03 5.63 -5.73
C ILE A 257 0.27 4.87 -5.87
N MET A 258 1.39 5.58 -5.88
CA MET A 258 2.71 4.96 -5.76
C MET A 258 3.46 5.57 -4.58
N CYS A 259 4.21 4.72 -3.87
CA CYS A 259 4.96 5.14 -2.69
C CYS A 259 6.30 4.43 -2.61
N SER A 260 7.30 5.16 -2.12
CA SER A 260 8.58 4.66 -1.66
C SER A 260 8.76 5.18 -0.23
N SER A 261 8.57 4.32 0.77
CA SER A 261 8.64 4.70 2.18
C SER A 261 9.78 3.98 2.90
N PRO A 262 10.66 4.71 3.59
CA PRO A 262 11.75 4.12 4.35
C PRO A 262 11.33 3.64 5.74
N GLU A 263 10.15 4.04 6.22
CA GLU A 263 9.81 3.95 7.65
C GLU A 263 8.57 3.09 7.91
N THR A 264 8.69 2.27 8.96
CA THR A 264 7.56 1.48 9.50
C THR A 264 6.76 2.34 10.46
N LEU A 265 5.51 2.65 10.16
CA LEU A 265 4.61 3.31 11.11
C LEU A 265 4.36 2.40 12.33
N VAL A 266 3.83 1.21 12.09
CA VAL A 266 3.61 0.18 13.10
C VAL A 266 3.53 -1.19 12.43
N ARG A 267 4.11 -2.20 13.06
CA ARG A 267 4.03 -3.60 12.65
C ARG A 267 3.46 -4.43 13.80
N LEU A 268 2.42 -5.19 13.52
CA LEU A 268 1.90 -6.21 14.43
C LEU A 268 2.21 -7.59 13.86
N GLN A 269 2.96 -8.39 14.61
CA GLN A 269 3.26 -9.76 14.23
C GLN A 269 3.28 -10.64 15.50
N ASP A 270 2.58 -11.77 15.47
CA ASP A 270 2.51 -12.74 16.57
C ASP A 270 2.14 -12.08 17.91
N GLY A 271 1.19 -11.13 17.88
CA GLY A 271 0.75 -10.37 19.07
C GLY A 271 1.72 -9.29 19.55
N ARG A 272 2.88 -9.12 18.89
CA ARG A 272 3.88 -8.11 19.22
C ARG A 272 3.78 -6.90 18.31
N LEU A 273 3.56 -5.73 18.90
CA LEU A 273 3.65 -4.44 18.20
C LEU A 273 5.10 -3.96 18.17
N THR A 274 5.53 -3.48 17.02
CA THR A 274 6.87 -2.91 16.81
C THR A 274 6.74 -1.62 16.02
N THR A 275 7.50 -0.61 16.43
CA THR A 275 7.70 0.64 15.68
C THR A 275 9.18 0.98 15.69
N PHE A 276 9.63 1.76 14.69
CA PHE A 276 11.03 2.16 14.53
C PHE A 276 11.07 3.68 14.35
N PRO A 277 10.90 4.46 15.44
CA PRO A 277 10.87 5.91 15.33
C PRO A 277 12.25 6.44 14.92
N VAL A 278 12.27 7.24 13.84
CA VAL A 278 13.46 7.91 13.31
C VAL A 278 13.19 9.40 13.32
N ALA A 279 14.12 10.20 13.87
CA ALA A 279 13.97 11.65 13.92
C ALA A 279 14.48 12.35 12.65
N GLY A 280 15.40 11.72 11.92
CA GLY A 280 15.98 12.22 10.69
C GLY A 280 17.26 11.48 10.34
N SER A 281 17.73 11.65 9.10
CA SER A 281 18.98 11.06 8.63
C SER A 281 19.83 12.13 7.95
N ARG A 282 21.12 12.09 8.21
CA ARG A 282 22.12 12.92 7.53
C ARG A 282 23.41 12.10 7.37
N PRO A 283 24.22 12.42 6.34
CA PRO A 283 25.51 11.76 6.19
C PRO A 283 26.39 11.97 7.42
N ARG A 284 27.17 10.97 7.78
CA ARG A 284 28.20 11.10 8.79
C ARG A 284 29.26 12.11 8.37
N GLY A 285 29.79 12.86 9.31
CA GLY A 285 30.99 13.66 9.14
C GLY A 285 32.21 12.79 8.81
N LYS A 286 33.25 13.37 8.24
CA LYS A 286 34.53 12.69 8.00
C LYS A 286 35.34 12.53 9.26
N THR A 287 35.07 13.33 10.28
CA THR A 287 35.67 13.32 11.63
C THR A 287 34.56 13.39 12.68
N GLU A 288 34.87 13.05 13.94
CA GLU A 288 33.92 13.17 15.05
C GLU A 288 33.49 14.62 15.29
N GLU A 289 34.35 15.59 14.91
CA GLU A 289 34.06 17.04 15.07
C GLU A 289 33.09 17.54 14.00
N GLU A 290 33.05 16.90 12.82
CA GLU A 290 32.11 17.23 11.76
C GLU A 290 30.74 16.55 11.94
N ASP A 291 30.64 15.52 12.78
CA ASP A 291 29.46 14.71 13.03
C ASP A 291 28.56 15.35 14.10
#